data_be9afdc8a4c61ab6dbe3f6b2f9f1c405
#
_entry.id   be9afdc8a4c61ab6dbe3f6b2f9f1c405
#
_cell.length_a   1.000
_cell.length_b   1.000
_cell.length_c   1.000
_cell.angle_alpha   90.00
_cell.angle_beta   90.00
_cell.angle_gamma   90.00
#
_symmetry.space_group_name_H-M   'P 1'
#
loop_
_entity.id
_entity.type
_entity.pdbx_description
1 polymer ?
#
loop_
_entity_poly.entity_id
_entity_poly.type
_entity_poly.pdbx_seq_one_letter_code
_entity_poly.pdbx_strand_id
1 'polypeptide(L)'
;MDRRSSLRLIGGTVAGATLGGIWRGARAARPETRPDILVVVVDDLRWDEFGAGGHPYLKTPNIDRLAREGVSFTRAMHATPLCSPNRACILTGQYTARHCIYNNEDRSLLSHLLPTFPQELQRSGYTTGLVGKWHMGNDPTPRPGFDYWVSFQGQGKILDPELYEDGRLQKVPGYVTDLLTDRALGFIRRQRNSQRPYFLYLAHKAVHPDAIQHNDGSFDLAYGTHYIAAERHRGRYRNEIFPRSQIAKTAEQGALGSVMVQRFLARKNAESTVREFGDILDPGMAEQSIRDRAEMILSVDEGLGAILSELEESGRLGATAIVLTSDNGFFFGEHGLSVERRLPYEESIRNPLLVRFPRAISAGMRVNELVSSIDIAPSILELAGANIGGQIQGASFLPLLAHGAARRVRRSSVLIENYSDDRPFPWVLDADYRAIRTDRQKLIHWIQHPEFDELYDLTTDPREERNVIKEPANHGLVERLRSDLGKLVQHSISL
;
A
#
# COMPACT_ATOMS: atom_id res chain seq x y z
N MET A 1 21.75 75.24 -34.40
CA MET A 1 20.45 75.62 -34.94
C MET A 1 19.55 74.42 -34.76
N ASP A 2 18.99 74.31 -33.71
CA ASP A 2 17.72 74.66 -33.08
C ASP A 2 16.50 74.40 -33.99
N ARG A 3 15.66 73.48 -33.56
CA ARG A 3 14.21 73.57 -33.43
C ARG A 3 13.56 72.36 -32.84
N ARG A 4 13.11 72.56 -31.59
CA ARG A 4 12.13 71.76 -30.90
C ARG A 4 10.77 71.77 -31.59
N SER A 5 10.08 70.67 -31.67
CA SER A 5 8.62 70.65 -31.86
C SER A 5 8.02 69.60 -30.98
N SER A 6 7.23 70.07 -30.08
CA SER A 6 6.43 69.30 -29.07
C SER A 6 5.25 68.64 -29.74
N LEU A 7 5.05 67.33 -29.50
CA LEU A 7 3.78 66.72 -29.74
C LEU A 7 3.27 66.13 -28.38
N ARG A 8 2.17 66.67 -27.92
CA ARG A 8 1.40 66.18 -26.79
C ARG A 8 0.62 64.97 -27.26
N LEU A 9 0.86 63.79 -26.64
CA LEU A 9 -0.03 62.66 -26.73
C LEU A 9 -0.84 62.55 -25.46
N ILE A 10 -2.14 62.52 -25.66
CA ILE A 10 -3.17 62.36 -24.66
C ILE A 10 -3.08 60.93 -24.12
N GLY A 11 -2.75 60.79 -22.87
CA GLY A 11 -2.74 59.49 -22.17
C GLY A 11 -4.14 59.02 -21.84
N GLY A 12 -4.56 57.93 -22.47
CA GLY A 12 -5.69 57.12 -22.03
C GLY A 12 -5.21 56.01 -21.14
N THR A 13 -5.42 56.17 -19.85
CA THR A 13 -5.18 55.08 -18.84
C THR A 13 -6.26 54.00 -18.97
N VAL A 14 -5.91 52.89 -19.61
CA VAL A 14 -6.70 51.66 -19.49
C VAL A 14 -6.26 50.98 -18.21
N ALA A 15 -7.12 51.03 -17.17
CA ALA A 15 -6.95 50.27 -15.95
C ALA A 15 -7.24 48.80 -16.24
N GLY A 16 -6.20 48.03 -16.49
CA GLY A 16 -6.22 46.60 -16.51
C GLY A 16 -6.38 46.04 -15.09
N ALA A 17 -7.60 45.73 -14.68
CA ALA A 17 -7.85 45.00 -13.46
C ALA A 17 -7.34 43.56 -13.59
N THR A 18 -6.12 43.31 -13.15
CA THR A 18 -5.65 41.93 -12.89
C THR A 18 -6.40 41.36 -11.69
N LEU A 19 -7.43 40.60 -11.97
CA LEU A 19 -8.05 39.74 -10.96
C LEU A 19 -7.08 38.61 -10.59
N GLY A 20 -6.08 38.94 -9.78
CA GLY A 20 -5.30 38.00 -9.01
C GLY A 20 -6.14 37.46 -7.88
N GLY A 21 -7.05 36.53 -8.21
CA GLY A 21 -7.80 35.80 -7.21
C GLY A 21 -6.85 34.92 -6.42
N ILE A 22 -6.42 35.42 -5.24
CA ILE A 22 -5.75 34.60 -4.23
C ILE A 22 -6.79 33.57 -3.77
N TRP A 23 -6.65 32.35 -4.29
CA TRP A 23 -7.40 31.20 -3.83
C TRP A 23 -6.98 30.88 -2.40
N ARG A 24 -7.62 31.49 -1.44
CA ARG A 24 -7.62 31.02 -0.05
C ARG A 24 -8.54 29.79 -0.05
N GLY A 25 -7.99 28.61 -0.33
CA GLY A 25 -8.66 27.33 -0.02
C GLY A 25 -9.07 27.36 1.45
N ALA A 26 -10.33 27.05 1.75
CA ALA A 26 -10.78 26.86 3.12
C ALA A 26 -9.90 25.75 3.73
N ARG A 27 -8.89 26.14 4.50
CA ARG A 27 -8.10 25.23 5.31
C ARG A 27 -9.08 24.62 6.32
N ALA A 28 -9.22 23.29 6.30
CA ALA A 28 -9.81 22.59 7.43
C ALA A 28 -9.19 23.16 8.72
N ALA A 29 -10.02 23.49 9.71
CA ALA A 29 -9.53 24.04 10.95
C ALA A 29 -8.42 23.14 11.51
N ARG A 30 -7.22 23.67 11.64
CA ARG A 30 -6.10 22.93 12.23
C ARG A 30 -6.52 22.50 13.64
N PRO A 31 -6.38 21.21 14.01
CA PRO A 31 -6.58 20.81 15.39
C PRO A 31 -5.66 21.65 16.29
N GLU A 32 -6.17 22.16 17.39
CA GLU A 32 -5.41 22.99 18.34
C GLU A 32 -4.12 22.30 18.83
N THR A 33 -4.07 20.97 18.79
CA THR A 33 -2.89 20.17 19.10
C THR A 33 -2.64 19.16 17.99
N ARG A 34 -1.37 19.02 17.59
CA ARG A 34 -0.94 18.02 16.62
C ARG A 34 -1.23 16.61 17.14
N PRO A 35 -1.79 15.70 16.31
CA PRO A 35 -2.09 14.34 16.73
C PRO A 35 -0.85 13.50 16.97
N ASP A 36 -0.96 12.49 17.82
CA ASP A 36 -0.12 11.29 17.69
C ASP A 36 -0.55 10.52 16.45
N ILE A 37 0.38 9.84 15.82
CA ILE A 37 0.12 9.14 14.57
C ILE A 37 0.64 7.71 14.66
N LEU A 38 -0.24 6.74 14.42
CA LEU A 38 0.08 5.33 14.29
C LEU A 38 -0.25 4.86 12.87
N VAL A 39 0.72 4.33 12.16
CA VAL A 39 0.52 3.65 10.88
C VAL A 39 0.79 2.17 11.10
N VAL A 40 -0.22 1.34 10.83
CA VAL A 40 -0.13 -0.12 10.90
C VAL A 40 -0.12 -0.65 9.46
N VAL A 41 0.95 -1.33 9.09
CA VAL A 41 1.08 -1.99 7.79
C VAL A 41 1.08 -3.50 8.02
N VAL A 42 0.18 -4.20 7.34
CA VAL A 42 0.06 -5.67 7.40
C VAL A 42 0.54 -6.24 6.08
N ASP A 43 1.57 -7.08 6.12
CA ASP A 43 2.21 -7.63 4.92
C ASP A 43 1.27 -8.61 4.18
N ASP A 44 1.14 -8.47 2.87
CA ASP A 44 0.29 -9.29 2.00
C ASP A 44 -1.22 -9.27 2.34
N LEU A 45 -1.72 -8.35 3.16
CA LEU A 45 -3.14 -8.34 3.54
C LEU A 45 -4.02 -7.88 2.37
N ARG A 46 -4.97 -8.73 1.99
CA ARG A 46 -6.00 -8.37 1.00
C ARG A 46 -7.03 -7.41 1.59
N TRP A 47 -7.62 -6.62 0.70
CA TRP A 47 -8.68 -5.66 1.04
C TRP A 47 -9.96 -6.30 1.61
N ASP A 48 -10.17 -7.60 1.37
CA ASP A 48 -11.32 -8.41 1.80
C ASP A 48 -10.97 -9.47 2.87
N GLU A 49 -9.73 -9.48 3.40
CA GLU A 49 -9.23 -10.49 4.33
C GLU A 49 -9.36 -10.05 5.81
N PHE A 50 -10.46 -9.38 6.15
CA PHE A 50 -10.85 -9.01 7.52
C PHE A 50 -12.37 -8.77 7.59
N GLY A 51 -12.96 -8.71 8.80
CA GLY A 51 -14.41 -8.66 9.00
C GLY A 51 -15.08 -7.48 8.30
N ALA A 52 -14.63 -6.24 8.54
CA ALA A 52 -15.15 -5.04 7.89
C ALA A 52 -14.85 -4.97 6.38
N GLY A 53 -13.89 -5.75 5.88
CA GLY A 53 -13.64 -5.98 4.45
C GLY A 53 -14.69 -6.85 3.78
N GLY A 54 -15.55 -7.50 4.56
CA GLY A 54 -16.64 -8.35 4.07
C GLY A 54 -16.32 -9.85 4.12
N HIS A 55 -15.23 -10.25 4.78
CA HIS A 55 -14.89 -11.67 4.90
C HIS A 55 -15.94 -12.42 5.75
N PRO A 56 -16.51 -13.54 5.27
CA PRO A 56 -17.66 -14.18 5.93
C PRO A 56 -17.34 -14.83 7.29
N TYR A 57 -16.11 -15.28 7.50
CA TYR A 57 -15.72 -16.04 8.70
C TYR A 57 -14.74 -15.28 9.61
N LEU A 58 -13.91 -14.40 9.07
CA LEU A 58 -12.91 -13.70 9.84
C LEU A 58 -13.55 -12.76 10.88
N LYS A 59 -13.16 -12.95 12.14
CA LYS A 59 -13.56 -12.13 13.27
C LYS A 59 -12.37 -11.25 13.68
N THR A 60 -12.35 -10.01 13.22
CA THR A 60 -11.30 -9.03 13.47
C THR A 60 -11.87 -7.79 14.19
N PRO A 61 -12.38 -7.94 15.43
CA PRO A 61 -13.17 -6.91 16.11
C PRO A 61 -12.44 -5.57 16.29
N ASN A 62 -11.10 -5.59 16.39
CA ASN A 62 -10.30 -4.39 16.59
C ASN A 62 -10.00 -3.66 15.25
N ILE A 63 -9.72 -4.40 14.18
CA ILE A 63 -9.65 -3.84 12.82
C ILE A 63 -11.04 -3.30 12.42
N ASP A 64 -12.10 -4.05 12.68
CA ASP A 64 -13.48 -3.63 12.39
C ASP A 64 -13.88 -2.40 13.21
N ARG A 65 -13.30 -2.23 14.40
CA ARG A 65 -13.47 -1.02 15.22
C ARG A 65 -12.89 0.21 14.52
N LEU A 66 -11.72 0.12 13.87
CA LEU A 66 -11.17 1.23 13.09
C LEU A 66 -12.11 1.64 11.96
N ALA A 67 -12.70 0.66 11.25
CA ALA A 67 -13.67 0.94 10.19
C ALA A 67 -14.95 1.59 10.73
N ARG A 68 -15.45 1.13 11.87
CA ARG A 68 -16.66 1.63 12.50
C ARG A 68 -16.49 3.03 13.09
N GLU A 69 -15.34 3.31 13.71
CA GLU A 69 -15.04 4.59 14.37
C GLU A 69 -14.33 5.61 13.46
N GLY A 70 -14.01 5.24 12.24
CA GLY A 70 -13.29 6.06 11.28
C GLY A 70 -13.88 5.99 9.87
N VAL A 71 -13.02 5.93 8.88
CA VAL A 71 -13.34 5.85 7.47
C VAL A 71 -12.72 4.62 6.82
N SER A 72 -13.48 3.97 5.92
CA SER A 72 -13.00 2.91 5.04
C SER A 72 -12.95 3.43 3.60
N PHE A 73 -11.79 3.33 2.97
CA PHE A 73 -11.62 3.64 1.56
C PHE A 73 -11.86 2.37 0.73
N THR A 74 -12.90 2.36 -0.09
CA THR A 74 -13.29 1.16 -0.86
C THR A 74 -12.52 1.01 -2.16
N ARG A 75 -11.83 2.08 -2.61
CA ARG A 75 -11.05 2.15 -3.85
C ARG A 75 -9.66 2.75 -3.62
N ALA A 76 -9.02 2.36 -2.53
CA ALA A 76 -7.59 2.60 -2.36
C ALA A 76 -6.81 1.56 -3.17
N MET A 77 -5.73 1.98 -3.83
CA MET A 77 -4.94 1.15 -4.73
C MET A 77 -3.46 1.19 -4.34
N HIS A 78 -2.78 0.08 -4.46
CA HIS A 78 -1.33 0.03 -4.44
C HIS A 78 -0.78 0.63 -5.73
N ALA A 79 0.18 1.54 -5.64
CA ALA A 79 0.84 2.11 -6.82
C ALA A 79 1.73 1.06 -7.52
N THR A 80 2.34 0.18 -6.73
CA THR A 80 3.10 -0.99 -7.20
C THR A 80 2.78 -2.17 -6.29
N PRO A 81 2.12 -3.24 -6.75
CA PRO A 81 1.66 -4.31 -5.87
C PRO A 81 2.78 -5.31 -5.54
N LEU A 82 3.84 -4.82 -4.89
CA LEU A 82 4.98 -5.60 -4.42
C LEU A 82 5.57 -4.94 -3.17
N CYS A 83 5.98 -5.75 -2.20
CA CYS A 83 6.40 -5.33 -0.86
C CYS A 83 7.35 -4.12 -0.85
N SER A 84 8.61 -4.27 -1.30
CA SER A 84 9.62 -3.20 -1.20
C SER A 84 9.24 -1.95 -1.99
N PRO A 85 8.81 -2.05 -3.26
CA PRO A 85 8.38 -0.88 -4.02
C PRO A 85 7.23 -0.13 -3.38
N ASN A 86 6.17 -0.82 -2.96
CA ASN A 86 5.03 -0.12 -2.39
C ASN A 86 5.30 0.44 -0.98
N ARG A 87 6.16 -0.20 -0.18
CA ARG A 87 6.63 0.39 1.08
C ARG A 87 7.35 1.70 0.83
N ALA A 88 8.19 1.77 -0.22
CA ALA A 88 8.80 3.02 -0.65
C ALA A 88 7.74 4.04 -1.13
N CYS A 89 6.73 3.62 -1.92
CA CYS A 89 5.61 4.47 -2.31
C CYS A 89 4.88 5.08 -1.10
N ILE A 90 4.55 4.26 -0.09
CA ILE A 90 3.88 4.71 1.16
C ILE A 90 4.75 5.73 1.90
N LEU A 91 6.05 5.45 2.05
CA LEU A 91 6.94 6.26 2.89
C LEU A 91 7.40 7.55 2.21
N THR A 92 7.53 7.56 0.88
CA THR A 92 8.02 8.72 0.12
C THR A 92 6.90 9.57 -0.50
N GLY A 93 5.72 8.99 -0.72
CA GLY A 93 4.66 9.60 -1.53
C GLY A 93 5.04 9.71 -3.01
N GLN A 94 5.97 8.89 -3.49
CA GLN A 94 6.47 8.88 -4.86
C GLN A 94 6.13 7.55 -5.55
N TYR A 95 6.03 7.60 -6.87
CA TYR A 95 5.94 6.40 -7.70
C TYR A 95 7.28 5.66 -7.78
N THR A 96 7.22 4.38 -8.13
CA THR A 96 8.39 3.50 -8.25
C THR A 96 9.41 4.01 -9.27
N ALA A 97 8.93 4.57 -10.38
CA ALA A 97 9.79 5.24 -11.36
C ALA A 97 10.67 6.34 -10.75
N ARG A 98 10.20 7.00 -9.69
CA ARG A 98 10.88 8.11 -9.03
C ARG A 98 11.81 7.69 -7.91
N HIS A 99 11.35 6.83 -6.99
CA HIS A 99 12.16 6.40 -5.85
C HIS A 99 13.12 5.24 -6.18
N CYS A 100 12.99 4.58 -7.34
CA CYS A 100 13.88 3.56 -7.88
C CYS A 100 14.03 2.27 -7.03
N ILE A 101 13.13 2.02 -6.09
CA ILE A 101 13.00 0.70 -5.45
C ILE A 101 12.08 -0.13 -6.33
N TYR A 102 12.62 -0.86 -7.30
CA TYR A 102 11.85 -1.52 -8.35
C TYR A 102 11.33 -2.89 -7.95
N ASN A 103 12.04 -3.60 -7.07
CA ASN A 103 11.79 -4.97 -6.69
C ASN A 103 12.25 -5.26 -5.25
N ASN A 104 12.26 -6.54 -4.87
CA ASN A 104 12.66 -7.00 -3.54
C ASN A 104 14.16 -7.33 -3.41
N GLU A 105 14.99 -7.01 -4.39
CA GLU A 105 16.43 -7.12 -4.25
C GLU A 105 17.00 -6.18 -3.17
N ASP A 106 18.22 -6.44 -2.74
CA ASP A 106 18.88 -5.56 -1.76
C ASP A 106 19.11 -4.16 -2.34
N ARG A 107 18.39 -3.19 -1.80
CA ARG A 107 18.48 -1.77 -2.11
C ARG A 107 18.88 -0.95 -0.87
N SER A 108 19.63 -1.57 0.04
CA SER A 108 19.98 -0.97 1.33
C SER A 108 20.58 0.42 1.21
N LEU A 109 21.56 0.63 0.32
CA LEU A 109 22.15 1.95 0.10
C LEU A 109 21.13 2.99 -0.36
N LEU A 110 20.30 2.64 -1.35
CA LEU A 110 19.27 3.55 -1.84
C LEU A 110 18.23 3.84 -0.76
N SER A 111 17.86 2.85 0.05
CA SER A 111 16.84 3.03 1.10
C SER A 111 17.29 3.98 2.22
N HIS A 112 18.60 4.18 2.44
CA HIS A 112 19.11 5.22 3.33
C HIS A 112 18.97 6.64 2.78
N LEU A 113 18.84 6.77 1.46
CA LEU A 113 18.77 8.06 0.76
C LEU A 113 17.34 8.49 0.44
N LEU A 114 16.34 7.62 0.66
CA LEU A 114 14.94 7.94 0.37
C LEU A 114 14.45 9.15 1.17
N PRO A 115 13.79 10.13 0.51
CA PRO A 115 13.15 11.25 1.20
C PRO A 115 11.81 10.80 1.77
N THR A 116 11.82 10.24 2.98
CA THR A 116 10.63 9.68 3.60
C THR A 116 9.89 10.68 4.47
N PHE A 117 8.55 10.57 4.57
CA PHE A 117 7.75 11.46 5.39
C PHE A 117 8.09 11.40 6.91
N PRO A 118 8.57 10.28 7.50
CA PRO A 118 9.04 10.28 8.87
C PRO A 118 10.18 11.28 9.14
N GLN A 119 11.05 11.54 8.17
CA GLN A 119 12.09 12.58 8.30
C GLN A 119 11.47 13.97 8.47
N GLU A 120 10.40 14.28 7.72
CA GLU A 120 9.69 15.56 7.85
C GLU A 120 8.92 15.67 9.17
N LEU A 121 8.35 14.55 9.65
CA LEU A 121 7.73 14.50 10.97
C LEU A 121 8.76 14.75 12.08
N GLN A 122 9.94 14.11 12.01
CA GLN A 122 11.04 14.33 12.95
C GLN A 122 11.50 15.79 12.96
N ARG A 123 11.71 16.39 11.76
CA ARG A 123 12.05 17.84 11.62
C ARG A 123 10.94 18.73 12.18
N SER A 124 9.69 18.29 12.12
CA SER A 124 8.54 18.98 12.68
C SER A 124 8.37 18.76 14.19
N GLY A 125 9.29 18.04 14.85
CA GLY A 125 9.32 17.86 16.30
C GLY A 125 8.52 16.65 16.81
N TYR A 126 8.16 15.68 15.97
CA TYR A 126 7.66 14.39 16.41
C TYR A 126 8.77 13.52 16.98
N THR A 127 8.44 12.68 17.96
CA THR A 127 9.26 11.52 18.31
C THR A 127 8.85 10.38 17.40
N THR A 128 9.79 9.83 16.64
CA THR A 128 9.49 8.90 15.55
C THR A 128 9.98 7.48 15.86
N GLY A 129 9.17 6.48 15.55
CA GLY A 129 9.55 5.08 15.73
C GLY A 129 9.14 4.19 14.55
N LEU A 130 9.98 3.19 14.28
CA LEU A 130 9.66 2.06 13.41
C LEU A 130 9.75 0.78 14.22
N VAL A 131 8.75 -0.06 14.09
CA VAL A 131 8.72 -1.41 14.64
C VAL A 131 8.25 -2.38 13.55
N GLY A 132 9.12 -3.31 13.14
CA GLY A 132 8.80 -4.37 12.22
C GLY A 132 9.48 -4.31 10.86
N LYS A 133 8.80 -4.78 9.82
CA LYS A 133 9.36 -4.99 8.49
C LYS A 133 9.67 -3.68 7.76
N TRP A 134 10.95 -3.48 7.44
CA TRP A 134 11.38 -2.41 6.52
C TRP A 134 11.40 -2.88 5.07
N HIS A 135 12.16 -3.93 4.80
CA HIS A 135 12.21 -4.68 3.54
C HIS A 135 12.62 -3.90 2.29
N MET A 136 13.22 -2.72 2.41
CA MET A 136 13.86 -2.03 1.29
C MET A 136 15.38 -2.23 1.36
N GLY A 137 15.79 -3.50 1.23
CA GLY A 137 17.15 -4.00 1.44
C GLY A 137 17.28 -4.87 2.69
N ASN A 138 18.40 -5.58 2.78
CA ASN A 138 18.68 -6.54 3.86
C ASN A 138 19.50 -5.95 5.01
N ASP A 139 19.95 -4.69 4.91
CA ASP A 139 20.59 -3.99 6.00
C ASP A 139 19.56 -3.63 7.10
N PRO A 140 19.69 -4.16 8.33
CA PRO A 140 18.75 -3.94 9.41
C PRO A 140 19.01 -2.65 10.20
N THR A 141 20.03 -1.86 9.84
CA THR A 141 20.40 -0.64 10.57
C THR A 141 19.34 0.44 10.49
N PRO A 142 19.26 1.34 11.50
CA PRO A 142 18.29 2.43 11.52
C PRO A 142 18.36 3.31 10.26
N ARG A 143 17.20 3.70 9.75
CA ARG A 143 17.08 4.64 8.62
C ARG A 143 16.86 6.07 9.12
N PRO A 144 17.30 7.09 8.36
CA PRO A 144 17.03 8.49 8.70
C PRO A 144 15.54 8.75 8.91
N GLY A 145 15.21 9.55 9.94
CA GLY A 145 13.84 9.91 10.27
C GLY A 145 13.22 9.08 11.40
N PHE A 146 13.98 8.21 12.06
CA PHE A 146 13.50 7.42 13.19
C PHE A 146 14.40 7.58 14.42
N ASP A 147 13.80 7.91 15.56
CA ASP A 147 14.44 8.01 16.88
C ASP A 147 14.46 6.67 17.61
N TYR A 148 13.58 5.75 17.25
CA TYR A 148 13.48 4.38 17.74
C TYR A 148 13.31 3.41 16.57
N TRP A 149 14.07 2.34 16.58
CA TRP A 149 14.14 1.39 15.48
C TRP A 149 14.16 -0.04 15.97
N VAL A 150 13.15 -0.82 15.60
CA VAL A 150 13.14 -2.27 15.74
C VAL A 150 12.80 -2.89 14.40
N SER A 151 13.69 -3.65 13.81
CA SER A 151 13.47 -4.27 12.52
C SER A 151 14.15 -5.63 12.45
N PHE A 152 14.01 -6.30 11.34
CA PHE A 152 14.68 -7.55 11.00
C PHE A 152 15.18 -7.50 9.56
N GLN A 153 16.11 -8.39 9.24
CA GLN A 153 16.70 -8.49 7.91
C GLN A 153 15.73 -9.14 6.93
N GLY A 154 15.59 -8.56 5.73
CA GLY A 154 14.78 -9.10 4.64
C GLY A 154 13.32 -9.39 5.04
N GLN A 155 12.88 -10.61 4.82
CA GLN A 155 11.53 -11.08 5.15
C GLN A 155 11.35 -11.44 6.64
N GLY A 156 12.42 -11.68 7.37
CA GLY A 156 12.39 -12.11 8.77
C GLY A 156 11.81 -13.52 8.96
N LYS A 157 11.78 -13.98 10.22
CA LYS A 157 11.20 -15.26 10.64
C LYS A 157 9.93 -15.04 11.44
N ILE A 158 9.00 -15.98 11.37
CA ILE A 158 7.73 -15.96 12.15
C ILE A 158 7.97 -16.39 13.60
N LEU A 159 8.74 -17.44 13.81
CA LEU A 159 9.08 -17.93 15.14
C LEU A 159 10.53 -17.60 15.47
N ASP A 160 10.78 -17.24 16.74
CA ASP A 160 12.09 -16.93 17.28
C ASP A 160 12.93 -16.00 16.38
N PRO A 161 12.38 -14.82 16.02
CA PRO A 161 13.02 -13.93 15.07
C PRO A 161 14.31 -13.33 15.62
N GLU A 162 15.20 -12.99 14.69
CA GLU A 162 16.33 -12.11 14.94
C GLU A 162 15.86 -10.66 14.74
N LEU A 163 15.74 -9.92 15.85
CA LEU A 163 15.36 -8.50 15.83
C LEU A 163 16.60 -7.62 16.04
N TYR A 164 16.65 -6.53 15.31
CA TYR A 164 17.66 -5.48 15.48
C TYR A 164 16.99 -4.28 16.16
N GLU A 165 17.29 -4.06 17.41
CA GLU A 165 16.83 -2.92 18.19
C GLU A 165 17.93 -1.86 18.24
N ASP A 166 17.69 -0.70 17.62
CA ASP A 166 18.67 0.38 17.45
C ASP A 166 20.04 -0.12 16.92
N GLY A 167 20.01 -1.02 15.96
CA GLY A 167 21.17 -1.62 15.32
C GLY A 167 21.83 -2.78 16.08
N ARG A 168 21.28 -3.20 17.23
CA ARG A 168 21.80 -4.33 18.02
C ARG A 168 20.95 -5.57 17.81
N LEU A 169 21.61 -6.66 17.36
CA LEU A 169 20.94 -7.94 17.18
C LEU A 169 20.48 -8.54 18.52
N GLN A 170 19.24 -8.97 18.55
CA GLN A 170 18.63 -9.71 19.64
C GLN A 170 17.90 -10.95 19.08
N LYS A 171 18.25 -12.13 19.59
CA LYS A 171 17.48 -13.36 19.35
C LYS A 171 16.39 -13.46 20.39
N VAL A 172 15.15 -13.29 19.97
CA VAL A 172 14.00 -13.20 20.89
C VAL A 172 13.09 -14.39 20.66
N PRO A 173 12.94 -15.32 21.63
CA PRO A 173 12.01 -16.42 21.50
C PRO A 173 10.57 -15.90 21.47
N GLY A 174 9.75 -16.51 20.60
CA GLY A 174 8.32 -16.21 20.53
C GLY A 174 7.81 -15.96 19.11
N TYR A 175 6.56 -15.53 19.03
CA TYR A 175 5.85 -15.26 17.79
C TYR A 175 6.06 -13.81 17.35
N VAL A 176 6.54 -13.60 16.13
CA VAL A 176 7.00 -12.27 15.66
C VAL A 176 5.93 -11.19 15.79
N THR A 177 4.65 -11.49 15.49
CA THR A 177 3.57 -10.49 15.58
C THR A 177 3.38 -10.00 17.02
N ASP A 178 3.45 -10.89 18.00
CA ASP A 178 3.35 -10.55 19.41
C ASP A 178 4.54 -9.72 19.87
N LEU A 179 5.75 -10.16 19.48
CA LEU A 179 6.99 -9.45 19.81
C LEU A 179 7.02 -8.03 19.24
N LEU A 180 6.54 -7.83 18.01
CA LEU A 180 6.44 -6.50 17.41
C LEU A 180 5.38 -5.64 18.12
N THR A 181 4.24 -6.24 18.49
CA THR A 181 3.21 -5.56 19.29
C THR A 181 3.76 -5.09 20.62
N ASP A 182 4.53 -5.94 21.34
CA ASP A 182 5.15 -5.58 22.61
C ASP A 182 6.14 -4.42 22.48
N ARG A 183 6.94 -4.39 21.40
CA ARG A 183 7.86 -3.27 21.10
C ARG A 183 7.11 -1.97 20.79
N ALA A 184 6.00 -2.07 20.05
CA ALA A 184 5.12 -0.94 19.76
C ALA A 184 4.48 -0.38 21.05
N LEU A 185 3.95 -1.25 21.91
CA LEU A 185 3.42 -0.87 23.23
C LEU A 185 4.50 -0.23 24.11
N GLY A 186 5.71 -0.79 24.11
CA GLY A 186 6.85 -0.23 24.83
C GLY A 186 7.19 1.19 24.35
N PHE A 187 7.17 1.43 23.03
CA PHE A 187 7.35 2.78 22.47
C PHE A 187 6.23 3.72 22.91
N ILE A 188 4.96 3.32 22.77
CA ILE A 188 3.80 4.14 23.13
C ILE A 188 3.82 4.51 24.63
N ARG A 189 4.12 3.54 25.50
CA ARG A 189 4.22 3.76 26.95
C ARG A 189 5.30 4.76 27.33
N ARG A 190 6.47 4.73 26.64
CA ARG A 190 7.52 5.76 26.85
C ARG A 190 7.05 7.16 26.48
N GLN A 191 6.06 7.30 25.59
CA GLN A 191 5.49 8.60 25.21
C GLN A 191 4.31 9.05 26.08
N ARG A 192 3.84 8.22 27.04
CA ARG A 192 2.62 8.51 27.84
C ARG A 192 2.62 9.91 28.48
N ASN A 193 3.75 10.36 29.01
CA ASN A 193 3.90 11.66 29.67
C ASN A 193 4.60 12.72 28.80
N SER A 194 4.88 12.41 27.54
CA SER A 194 5.54 13.34 26.62
C SER A 194 4.57 14.42 26.15
N GLN A 195 5.04 15.69 26.14
CA GLN A 195 4.33 16.81 25.51
C GLN A 195 4.57 16.85 23.99
N ARG A 196 5.55 16.10 23.48
CA ARG A 196 5.81 16.00 22.05
C ARG A 196 4.87 14.95 21.46
N PRO A 197 4.27 15.21 20.29
CA PRO A 197 3.54 14.18 19.56
C PRO A 197 4.52 13.11 19.08
N TYR A 198 4.00 11.89 18.89
CA TYR A 198 4.81 10.81 18.32
C TYR A 198 4.22 10.30 17.02
N PHE A 199 5.08 9.68 16.23
CA PHE A 199 4.77 8.88 15.07
C PHE A 199 5.32 7.47 15.25
N LEU A 200 4.48 6.45 15.07
CA LEU A 200 4.89 5.06 15.07
C LEU A 200 4.48 4.38 13.76
N TYR A 201 5.45 3.81 13.07
CA TYR A 201 5.23 2.93 11.92
C TYR A 201 5.38 1.48 12.39
N LEU A 202 4.24 0.79 12.59
CA LEU A 202 4.18 -0.61 12.97
C LEU A 202 3.93 -1.46 11.73
N ALA A 203 4.95 -2.18 11.29
CA ALA A 203 4.92 -2.98 10.07
C ALA A 203 5.02 -4.47 10.40
N HIS A 204 3.87 -5.13 10.49
CA HIS A 204 3.82 -6.57 10.76
C HIS A 204 4.38 -7.39 9.59
N LYS A 205 5.04 -8.52 9.90
CA LYS A 205 5.37 -9.57 8.94
C LYS A 205 4.13 -10.38 8.54
N ALA A 206 3.16 -10.53 9.43
CA ALA A 206 1.89 -11.17 9.11
C ALA A 206 1.16 -10.37 8.02
N VAL A 207 0.54 -11.03 7.06
CA VAL A 207 0.27 -12.46 6.91
C VAL A 207 1.19 -13.15 5.87
N HIS A 208 2.41 -12.63 5.68
CA HIS A 208 3.41 -13.19 4.79
C HIS A 208 3.94 -14.53 5.36
N PRO A 209 4.19 -15.56 4.51
CA PRO A 209 4.74 -16.83 4.95
C PRO A 209 6.16 -16.68 5.50
N ASP A 210 6.65 -17.71 6.15
CA ASP A 210 8.07 -17.76 6.53
C ASP A 210 8.94 -17.87 5.29
N ALA A 211 9.96 -17.02 5.18
CA ALA A 211 10.85 -16.98 4.04
C ALA A 211 12.21 -16.40 4.44
N ILE A 212 13.29 -17.00 3.94
CA ILE A 212 14.63 -16.41 3.99
C ILE A 212 14.90 -15.84 2.61
N GLN A 213 15.12 -14.53 2.55
CA GLN A 213 15.45 -13.83 1.32
C GLN A 213 16.94 -13.46 1.30
N HIS A 214 17.59 -13.74 0.16
CA HIS A 214 18.98 -13.38 -0.10
C HIS A 214 19.10 -11.99 -0.73
N ASN A 215 20.32 -11.46 -0.80
CA ASN A 215 20.59 -10.11 -1.31
C ASN A 215 20.26 -9.94 -2.79
N ASP A 216 20.27 -11.01 -3.57
CA ASP A 216 19.90 -11.02 -4.98
C ASP A 216 18.38 -11.15 -5.21
N GLY A 217 17.58 -11.10 -4.14
CA GLY A 217 16.14 -11.25 -4.19
C GLY A 217 15.64 -12.70 -4.18
N SER A 218 16.53 -13.69 -4.33
CA SER A 218 16.17 -15.11 -4.27
C SER A 218 15.74 -15.55 -2.87
N PHE A 219 15.00 -16.65 -2.79
CA PHE A 219 14.50 -17.22 -1.54
C PHE A 219 15.13 -18.58 -1.26
N ASP A 220 15.33 -18.88 0.02
CA ASP A 220 15.58 -20.25 0.47
C ASP A 220 14.24 -21.00 0.52
N LEU A 221 14.07 -21.87 -0.46
CA LEU A 221 12.83 -22.61 -0.68
C LEU A 221 12.48 -23.60 0.43
N ALA A 222 13.46 -24.12 1.15
CA ALA A 222 13.24 -25.04 2.26
C ALA A 222 12.49 -24.40 3.43
N TYR A 223 12.51 -23.06 3.51
CA TYR A 223 11.84 -22.29 4.57
C TYR A 223 10.57 -21.56 4.13
N GLY A 224 10.37 -21.35 2.83
CA GLY A 224 9.53 -20.28 2.31
C GLY A 224 8.06 -20.60 2.10
N THR A 225 7.52 -21.69 2.65
CA THR A 225 6.21 -22.16 2.24
C THR A 225 5.18 -22.24 3.34
N HIS A 226 5.53 -21.92 4.58
CA HIS A 226 4.65 -22.16 5.71
C HIS A 226 4.08 -20.85 6.27
N TYR A 227 2.76 -20.76 6.22
CA TYR A 227 2.00 -19.80 7.00
C TYR A 227 1.86 -20.35 8.41
N ILE A 228 2.41 -19.67 9.40
CA ILE A 228 2.47 -20.14 10.79
C ILE A 228 1.63 -19.19 11.64
N ALA A 229 0.44 -19.62 12.02
CA ALA A 229 -0.38 -18.90 13.00
C ALA A 229 0.17 -19.08 14.42
N ALA A 230 -0.08 -18.11 15.30
CA ALA A 230 0.18 -18.28 16.71
C ALA A 230 -0.57 -19.49 17.27
N GLU A 231 0.03 -20.23 18.20
CA GLU A 231 -0.51 -21.50 18.72
C GLU A 231 -1.95 -21.36 19.23
N ARG A 232 -2.27 -20.24 19.90
CA ARG A 232 -3.61 -19.93 20.41
C ARG A 232 -4.68 -19.74 19.34
N HIS A 233 -4.29 -19.59 18.07
CA HIS A 233 -5.21 -19.40 16.94
C HIS A 233 -5.26 -20.60 16.01
N ARG A 234 -4.31 -21.54 16.10
CA ARG A 234 -4.23 -22.69 15.20
C ARG A 234 -5.50 -23.53 15.25
N GLY A 235 -6.01 -23.86 14.07
CA GLY A 235 -7.19 -24.69 13.89
C GLY A 235 -8.51 -23.99 14.21
N ARG A 236 -8.51 -22.67 14.42
CA ARG A 236 -9.73 -21.91 14.68
C ARG A 236 -10.73 -21.98 13.52
N TYR A 237 -10.22 -22.03 12.30
CA TYR A 237 -11.03 -22.09 11.08
C TYR A 237 -10.97 -23.46 10.38
N ARG A 238 -10.56 -24.52 11.05
CA ARG A 238 -10.39 -25.86 10.45
C ARG A 238 -11.63 -26.45 9.79
N ASN A 239 -12.82 -26.01 10.22
CA ASN A 239 -14.10 -26.50 9.68
C ASN A 239 -14.73 -25.54 8.68
N GLU A 240 -14.13 -24.37 8.45
CA GLU A 240 -14.66 -23.37 7.53
C GLU A 240 -14.15 -23.62 6.12
N ILE A 241 -15.06 -23.49 5.15
CA ILE A 241 -14.74 -23.50 3.73
C ILE A 241 -14.64 -22.06 3.27
N PHE A 242 -13.42 -21.60 3.06
CA PHE A 242 -13.19 -20.23 2.62
C PHE A 242 -13.68 -20.03 1.18
N PRO A 243 -14.38 -18.92 0.91
CA PRO A 243 -14.85 -18.66 -0.45
C PRO A 243 -13.67 -18.50 -1.37
N ARG A 244 -13.59 -19.38 -2.35
CA ARG A 244 -12.68 -19.22 -3.48
C ARG A 244 -13.43 -18.58 -4.62
N SER A 245 -12.77 -17.71 -5.35
CA SER A 245 -13.33 -17.20 -6.60
C SER A 245 -13.63 -18.38 -7.54
N GLN A 246 -14.79 -18.33 -8.20
CA GLN A 246 -15.12 -19.34 -9.21
C GLN A 246 -14.16 -19.29 -10.41
N ILE A 247 -13.39 -18.21 -10.55
CA ILE A 247 -12.38 -18.03 -11.59
C ILE A 247 -11.25 -19.07 -11.48
N ALA A 248 -10.89 -19.50 -10.27
CA ALA A 248 -9.94 -20.59 -10.08
C ALA A 248 -10.37 -21.87 -10.80
N LYS A 249 -11.69 -22.10 -10.96
CA LYS A 249 -12.24 -23.25 -11.70
C LYS A 249 -12.29 -23.05 -13.21
N THR A 250 -12.39 -21.80 -13.68
CA THR A 250 -12.44 -21.48 -15.12
C THR A 250 -11.06 -21.36 -15.75
N ALA A 251 -10.03 -21.04 -14.99
CA ALA A 251 -8.64 -21.09 -15.47
C ALA A 251 -8.22 -22.52 -15.87
N GLU A 252 -8.73 -23.54 -15.18
CA GLU A 252 -8.59 -24.95 -15.60
C GLU A 252 -9.30 -25.26 -16.92
N GLN A 253 -10.30 -24.44 -17.31
CA GLN A 253 -11.11 -24.64 -18.50
C GLN A 253 -10.69 -23.80 -19.72
N GLY A 254 -9.62 -22.99 -19.60
CA GLY A 254 -8.93 -22.36 -20.75
C GLY A 254 -9.70 -21.26 -21.50
N ALA A 255 -10.80 -20.73 -20.96
CA ALA A 255 -11.74 -20.00 -21.81
C ALA A 255 -11.66 -18.47 -21.80
N LEU A 256 -11.21 -17.77 -20.75
CA LEU A 256 -11.41 -16.30 -20.67
C LEU A 256 -10.29 -15.48 -19.99
N GLY A 257 -9.19 -16.06 -19.59
CA GLY A 257 -8.13 -15.34 -18.89
C GLY A 257 -7.23 -14.51 -19.81
N SER A 258 -6.48 -13.62 -19.18
CA SER A 258 -5.37 -12.88 -19.81
C SER A 258 -4.39 -13.83 -20.52
N VAL A 259 -4.06 -13.52 -21.76
CA VAL A 259 -3.04 -14.26 -22.53
C VAL A 259 -1.69 -14.22 -21.83
N MET A 260 -1.36 -13.09 -21.19
CA MET A 260 -0.12 -12.96 -20.39
C MET A 260 -0.12 -13.90 -19.19
N VAL A 261 -1.23 -13.98 -18.44
CA VAL A 261 -1.33 -14.93 -17.31
C VAL A 261 -1.19 -16.37 -17.77
N GLN A 262 -1.84 -16.76 -18.88
CA GLN A 262 -1.68 -18.09 -19.46
C GLN A 262 -0.23 -18.38 -19.83
N ARG A 263 0.48 -17.39 -20.38
CA ARG A 263 1.91 -17.49 -20.69
C ARG A 263 2.75 -17.68 -19.44
N PHE A 264 2.46 -16.93 -18.36
CA PHE A 264 3.14 -17.11 -17.06
C PHE A 264 2.89 -18.52 -16.49
N LEU A 265 1.65 -18.97 -16.48
CA LEU A 265 1.28 -20.31 -16.01
C LEU A 265 1.95 -21.42 -16.84
N ALA A 266 2.01 -21.27 -18.16
CA ALA A 266 2.69 -22.22 -19.01
C ALA A 266 4.19 -22.33 -18.71
N ARG A 267 4.88 -21.20 -18.50
CA ARG A 267 6.29 -21.19 -18.08
C ARG A 267 6.47 -21.81 -16.70
N LYS A 268 5.65 -21.41 -15.74
CA LYS A 268 5.65 -21.96 -14.38
C LYS A 268 5.57 -23.49 -14.43
N ASN A 269 4.67 -24.05 -15.22
CA ASN A 269 4.49 -25.49 -15.34
C ASN A 269 5.63 -26.21 -16.09
N ALA A 270 6.41 -25.49 -16.91
CA ALA A 270 7.55 -26.02 -17.64
C ALA A 270 8.86 -26.06 -16.82
N GLU A 271 8.96 -25.25 -15.77
CA GLU A 271 10.19 -25.17 -14.96
C GLU A 271 10.19 -26.20 -13.84
N SER A 272 11.25 -27.01 -13.77
CA SER A 272 11.42 -28.07 -12.76
C SER A 272 11.52 -27.52 -11.34
N THR A 273 12.06 -26.31 -11.18
CA THR A 273 12.18 -25.58 -9.90
C THR A 273 10.81 -25.28 -9.28
N VAL A 274 9.78 -25.16 -10.08
CA VAL A 274 8.40 -24.94 -9.60
C VAL A 274 7.86 -26.14 -8.80
N ARG A 275 8.30 -27.35 -9.14
CA ARG A 275 7.90 -28.56 -8.39
C ARG A 275 8.46 -28.60 -6.97
N GLU A 276 9.54 -27.88 -6.70
CA GLU A 276 10.15 -27.78 -5.37
C GLU A 276 9.44 -26.78 -4.46
N PHE A 277 8.65 -25.83 -5.02
CA PHE A 277 7.85 -24.87 -4.26
C PHE A 277 6.59 -25.48 -3.61
N GLY A 278 6.30 -26.76 -3.86
CA GLY A 278 5.18 -27.48 -3.25
C GLY A 278 3.83 -26.80 -3.46
N ASP A 279 2.95 -26.92 -2.49
CA ASP A 279 1.55 -26.44 -2.53
C ASP A 279 1.40 -24.91 -2.72
N ILE A 280 2.46 -24.13 -2.53
CA ILE A 280 2.43 -22.67 -2.72
C ILE A 280 2.15 -22.29 -4.18
N LEU A 281 2.59 -23.11 -5.10
CA LEU A 281 2.47 -22.86 -6.53
C LEU A 281 1.32 -23.64 -7.19
N ASP A 282 0.56 -24.37 -6.37
CA ASP A 282 -0.68 -24.97 -6.83
C ASP A 282 -1.65 -23.85 -7.25
N PRO A 283 -2.25 -23.88 -8.45
CA PRO A 283 -3.27 -22.92 -8.88
C PRO A 283 -4.44 -22.78 -7.90
N GLY A 284 -4.57 -23.73 -6.98
CA GLY A 284 -5.60 -23.75 -5.95
C GLY A 284 -5.16 -23.34 -4.56
N MET A 285 -3.96 -22.80 -4.32
CA MET A 285 -3.40 -22.56 -2.97
C MET A 285 -4.07 -23.46 -1.91
N ALA A 286 -3.36 -24.38 -1.28
CA ALA A 286 -3.98 -25.34 -0.38
C ALA A 286 -4.93 -24.60 0.55
N GLU A 287 -6.14 -25.09 0.70
CA GLU A 287 -7.17 -24.46 1.56
C GLU A 287 -6.64 -24.25 2.98
N GLN A 288 -5.73 -25.13 3.40
CA GLN A 288 -5.03 -25.01 4.68
C GLN A 288 -4.19 -23.73 4.76
N SER A 289 -3.47 -23.35 3.69
CA SER A 289 -2.66 -22.12 3.66
C SER A 289 -3.53 -20.86 3.76
N ILE A 290 -4.73 -20.88 3.16
CA ILE A 290 -5.69 -19.78 3.31
C ILE A 290 -6.21 -19.67 4.73
N ARG A 291 -6.48 -20.82 5.38
CA ARG A 291 -6.88 -20.86 6.80
C ARG A 291 -5.77 -20.38 7.72
N ASP A 292 -4.54 -20.82 7.49
CA ASP A 292 -3.39 -20.42 8.29
C ASP A 292 -3.14 -18.90 8.18
N ARG A 293 -3.27 -18.32 7.00
CA ARG A 293 -3.25 -16.85 6.82
C ARG A 293 -4.34 -16.16 7.63
N ALA A 294 -5.57 -16.68 7.53
CA ALA A 294 -6.72 -16.17 8.28
C ALA A 294 -6.50 -16.25 9.81
N GLU A 295 -5.80 -17.28 10.27
CA GLU A 295 -5.43 -17.44 11.68
C GLU A 295 -4.28 -16.50 12.08
N MET A 296 -3.36 -16.16 11.16
CA MET A 296 -2.29 -15.20 11.42
C MET A 296 -2.82 -13.77 11.63
N ILE A 297 -3.88 -13.36 10.91
CA ILE A 297 -4.46 -12.02 11.07
C ILE A 297 -5.06 -11.81 12.46
N LEU A 298 -5.50 -12.87 13.14
CA LEU A 298 -6.04 -12.77 14.50
C LEU A 298 -5.03 -12.22 15.50
N SER A 299 -3.75 -12.58 15.36
CA SER A 299 -2.69 -12.01 16.21
C SER A 299 -2.46 -10.52 15.93
N VAL A 300 -2.61 -10.08 14.67
CA VAL A 300 -2.55 -8.65 14.32
C VAL A 300 -3.72 -7.91 14.95
N ASP A 301 -4.92 -8.47 14.86
CA ASP A 301 -6.13 -7.88 15.45
C ASP A 301 -6.03 -7.77 16.97
N GLU A 302 -5.55 -8.83 17.66
CA GLU A 302 -5.30 -8.80 19.10
C GLU A 302 -4.26 -7.75 19.49
N GLY A 303 -3.15 -7.67 18.74
CA GLY A 303 -2.11 -6.68 18.97
C GLY A 303 -2.64 -5.25 18.79
N LEU A 304 -3.45 -5.02 17.76
CA LEU A 304 -4.14 -3.73 17.59
C LEU A 304 -5.08 -3.45 18.77
N GLY A 305 -5.81 -4.44 19.27
CA GLY A 305 -6.67 -4.31 20.44
C GLY A 305 -5.90 -3.89 21.70
N ALA A 306 -4.72 -4.50 21.93
CA ALA A 306 -3.85 -4.12 23.04
C ALA A 306 -3.34 -2.65 22.90
N ILE A 307 -2.99 -2.24 21.70
CA ILE A 307 -2.58 -0.85 21.42
C ILE A 307 -3.75 0.14 21.65
N LEU A 308 -4.95 -0.19 21.17
CA LEU A 308 -6.13 0.64 21.40
C LEU A 308 -6.44 0.80 22.89
N SER A 309 -6.33 -0.29 23.67
CA SER A 309 -6.51 -0.26 25.11
C SER A 309 -5.46 0.61 25.82
N GLU A 310 -4.19 0.49 25.45
CA GLU A 310 -3.11 1.34 25.99
C GLU A 310 -3.37 2.83 25.72
N LEU A 311 -3.85 3.15 24.51
CA LEU A 311 -4.20 4.51 24.13
C LEU A 311 -5.43 5.04 24.87
N GLU A 312 -6.41 4.19 25.17
CA GLU A 312 -7.58 4.52 26.01
C GLU A 312 -7.17 4.79 27.46
N GLU A 313 -6.42 3.87 28.07
CA GLU A 313 -5.92 4.00 29.44
C GLU A 313 -5.07 5.24 29.66
N SER A 314 -4.26 5.62 28.65
CA SER A 314 -3.46 6.85 28.68
C SER A 314 -4.24 8.11 28.30
N GLY A 315 -5.51 8.01 27.92
CA GLY A 315 -6.35 9.13 27.47
C GLY A 315 -5.93 9.70 26.10
N ARG A 316 -5.08 8.99 25.35
CA ARG A 316 -4.53 9.47 24.07
C ARG A 316 -5.31 8.99 22.83
N LEU A 317 -6.19 8.00 22.95
CA LEU A 317 -6.89 7.41 21.80
C LEU A 317 -7.67 8.44 20.97
N GLY A 318 -8.33 9.40 21.62
CA GLY A 318 -9.04 10.49 20.94
C GLY A 318 -8.14 11.50 20.23
N ALA A 319 -6.86 11.56 20.60
CA ALA A 319 -5.84 12.44 20.02
C ALA A 319 -4.89 11.73 19.04
N THR A 320 -5.06 10.42 18.84
CA THR A 320 -4.23 9.61 17.96
C THR A 320 -4.95 9.37 16.64
N ALA A 321 -4.30 9.72 15.53
CA ALA A 321 -4.68 9.31 14.20
C ALA A 321 -4.11 7.91 13.91
N ILE A 322 -4.97 6.98 13.53
CA ILE A 322 -4.57 5.59 13.25
C ILE A 322 -4.89 5.30 11.79
N VAL A 323 -3.89 4.85 11.04
CA VAL A 323 -3.99 4.40 9.65
C VAL A 323 -3.64 2.92 9.62
N LEU A 324 -4.55 2.07 9.10
CA LEU A 324 -4.25 0.68 8.79
C LEU A 324 -4.25 0.51 7.29
N THR A 325 -3.20 -0.12 6.77
CA THR A 325 -3.01 -0.40 5.34
C THR A 325 -2.20 -1.69 5.13
N SER A 326 -2.01 -2.07 3.87
CA SER A 326 -1.13 -3.16 3.45
C SER A 326 -0.08 -2.66 2.47
N ASP A 327 0.93 -3.46 2.20
CA ASP A 327 1.93 -3.16 1.18
C ASP A 327 1.57 -3.75 -0.20
N ASN A 328 0.78 -4.80 -0.27
CA ASN A 328 0.18 -5.36 -1.49
C ASN A 328 -1.00 -6.28 -1.14
N GLY A 329 -1.80 -6.64 -2.14
CA GLY A 329 -2.78 -7.69 -2.03
C GLY A 329 -2.18 -9.08 -2.33
N PHE A 330 -3.03 -10.05 -2.67
CA PHE A 330 -2.62 -11.43 -2.85
C PHE A 330 -3.64 -12.23 -3.67
N PHE A 331 -3.21 -13.30 -4.35
CA PHE A 331 -4.11 -14.21 -5.09
C PHE A 331 -4.31 -15.52 -4.35
N PHE A 332 -5.57 -15.98 -4.30
CA PHE A 332 -5.98 -17.28 -3.73
C PHE A 332 -6.45 -18.27 -4.80
N GLY A 333 -5.94 -18.13 -6.01
CA GLY A 333 -6.33 -18.93 -7.18
C GLY A 333 -7.07 -18.15 -8.26
N GLU A 334 -7.40 -16.87 -8.02
CA GLU A 334 -7.98 -16.00 -9.03
C GLU A 334 -7.04 -15.93 -10.25
N HIS A 335 -7.60 -15.91 -11.43
CA HIS A 335 -6.87 -15.94 -12.72
C HIS A 335 -5.93 -17.17 -12.87
N GLY A 336 -6.10 -18.21 -12.04
CA GLY A 336 -5.16 -19.34 -11.96
C GLY A 336 -3.87 -19.02 -11.22
N LEU A 337 -3.83 -17.90 -10.51
CA LEU A 337 -2.66 -17.40 -9.77
C LEU A 337 -2.77 -17.73 -8.29
N SER A 338 -1.70 -18.21 -7.71
CA SER A 338 -1.57 -18.39 -6.27
C SER A 338 -0.19 -17.92 -5.82
N VAL A 339 -0.10 -17.39 -4.59
CA VAL A 339 1.16 -16.88 -4.02
C VAL A 339 1.80 -15.75 -4.85
N GLU A 340 1.04 -15.13 -5.73
CA GLU A 340 1.48 -14.03 -6.56
C GLU A 340 0.82 -12.72 -6.12
N ARG A 341 1.46 -11.60 -6.34
CA ARG A 341 1.01 -10.26 -5.97
C ARG A 341 1.41 -9.15 -6.94
N ARG A 342 2.28 -9.41 -7.91
CA ARG A 342 2.84 -8.39 -8.82
C ARG A 342 1.89 -7.96 -9.92
N LEU A 343 0.86 -8.77 -10.19
CA LEU A 343 0.02 -8.58 -11.36
C LEU A 343 -1.11 -7.57 -11.12
N PRO A 344 -1.58 -6.87 -12.16
CA PRO A 344 -2.41 -5.67 -12.05
C PRO A 344 -3.91 -5.93 -11.86
N TYR A 345 -4.30 -7.03 -11.20
CA TYR A 345 -5.70 -7.36 -10.95
C TYR A 345 -6.17 -6.91 -9.57
N GLU A 346 -7.47 -6.71 -9.41
CA GLU A 346 -8.07 -6.09 -8.19
C GLU A 346 -7.66 -6.82 -6.91
N GLU A 347 -7.45 -8.14 -6.93
CA GLU A 347 -7.01 -8.93 -5.78
C GLU A 347 -5.64 -8.51 -5.25
N SER A 348 -4.76 -8.09 -6.14
CA SER A 348 -3.40 -7.65 -5.81
C SER A 348 -3.29 -6.15 -5.60
N ILE A 349 -4.02 -5.35 -6.40
CA ILE A 349 -3.84 -3.89 -6.40
C ILE A 349 -4.74 -3.14 -5.43
N ARG A 350 -5.85 -3.71 -4.96
CA ARG A 350 -6.69 -3.04 -3.96
C ARG A 350 -6.05 -3.08 -2.59
N ASN A 351 -6.01 -1.91 -1.99
CA ASN A 351 -5.40 -1.67 -0.69
C ASN A 351 -6.48 -1.58 0.41
N PRO A 352 -6.38 -2.37 1.48
CA PRO A 352 -7.16 -2.10 2.68
C PRO A 352 -6.66 -0.78 3.30
N LEU A 353 -7.47 0.25 3.25
CA LEU A 353 -7.12 1.55 3.84
C LEU A 353 -8.23 1.99 4.80
N LEU A 354 -7.91 1.95 6.09
CA LEU A 354 -8.77 2.41 7.18
C LEU A 354 -8.07 3.59 7.89
N VAL A 355 -8.81 4.65 8.15
CA VAL A 355 -8.26 5.81 8.89
C VAL A 355 -9.21 6.21 10.00
N ARG A 356 -8.71 6.25 11.24
CA ARG A 356 -9.44 6.67 12.41
C ARG A 356 -8.78 7.89 13.03
N PHE A 357 -9.48 9.01 13.10
CA PHE A 357 -9.09 10.20 13.86
C PHE A 357 -10.33 11.00 14.24
N PRO A 358 -10.97 10.72 15.39
CA PRO A 358 -12.29 11.24 15.74
C PRO A 358 -12.35 12.77 15.89
N ARG A 359 -11.21 13.44 16.05
CA ARG A 359 -11.16 14.92 16.06
C ARG A 359 -11.38 15.57 14.70
N ALA A 360 -11.18 14.84 13.62
CA ALA A 360 -11.26 15.38 12.26
C ALA A 360 -12.06 14.50 11.28
N ILE A 361 -12.34 13.25 11.63
CA ILE A 361 -12.95 12.26 10.74
C ILE A 361 -14.21 11.72 11.42
N SER A 362 -15.35 11.80 10.73
CA SER A 362 -16.61 11.23 11.23
C SER A 362 -16.56 9.71 11.20
N ALA A 363 -17.14 9.09 12.22
CA ALA A 363 -17.25 7.65 12.34
C ALA A 363 -18.12 7.03 11.24
N GLY A 364 -17.76 5.82 10.79
CA GLY A 364 -18.54 5.01 9.85
C GLY A 364 -18.55 5.53 8.41
N MET A 365 -17.65 6.46 8.06
CA MET A 365 -17.57 6.97 6.68
C MET A 365 -17.08 5.88 5.71
N ARG A 366 -17.62 5.92 4.50
CA ARG A 366 -17.12 5.15 3.36
C ARG A 366 -16.78 6.11 2.23
N VAL A 367 -15.53 6.03 1.75
CA VAL A 367 -15.01 6.84 0.65
C VAL A 367 -14.82 5.95 -0.57
N ASN A 368 -15.51 6.27 -1.66
CA ASN A 368 -15.50 5.51 -2.90
C ASN A 368 -14.63 6.17 -3.99
N GLU A 369 -14.01 7.27 -3.68
CA GLU A 369 -13.06 7.95 -4.55
C GLU A 369 -11.75 7.15 -4.64
N LEU A 370 -11.08 7.27 -5.79
CA LEU A 370 -9.78 6.64 -6.02
C LEU A 370 -8.69 7.30 -5.18
N VAL A 371 -7.97 6.47 -4.43
CA VAL A 371 -6.81 6.85 -3.62
C VAL A 371 -5.67 5.89 -3.96
N SER A 372 -4.44 6.37 -3.96
CA SER A 372 -3.24 5.55 -4.19
C SER A 372 -2.40 5.47 -2.92
N SER A 373 -1.59 4.44 -2.78
CA SER A 373 -0.66 4.29 -1.65
C SER A 373 0.31 5.47 -1.51
N ILE A 374 0.66 6.15 -2.60
CA ILE A 374 1.47 7.38 -2.58
C ILE A 374 0.76 8.56 -1.90
N ASP A 375 -0.55 8.51 -1.69
CA ASP A 375 -1.33 9.56 -1.06
C ASP A 375 -1.24 9.51 0.48
N ILE A 376 -0.73 8.41 1.04
CA ILE A 376 -0.60 8.23 2.49
C ILE A 376 0.39 9.24 3.08
N ALA A 377 1.58 9.40 2.47
CA ALA A 377 2.60 10.34 2.94
C ALA A 377 2.09 11.79 3.04
N PRO A 378 1.55 12.41 1.96
CA PRO A 378 1.05 13.78 2.05
C PRO A 378 -0.15 13.92 3.00
N SER A 379 -0.99 12.89 3.16
CA SER A 379 -2.10 12.92 4.10
C SER A 379 -1.63 12.93 5.56
N ILE A 380 -0.63 12.13 5.88
CA ILE A 380 -0.03 12.10 7.23
C ILE A 380 0.67 13.43 7.52
N LEU A 381 1.43 13.98 6.57
CA LEU A 381 2.08 15.28 6.73
C LEU A 381 1.07 16.42 6.93
N GLU A 382 -0.04 16.39 6.19
CA GLU A 382 -1.13 17.37 6.37
C GLU A 382 -1.79 17.22 7.75
N LEU A 383 -2.10 15.99 8.21
CA LEU A 383 -2.60 15.72 9.56
C LEU A 383 -1.66 16.25 10.64
N ALA A 384 -0.37 16.08 10.47
CA ALA A 384 0.66 16.55 11.38
C ALA A 384 0.86 18.06 11.32
N GLY A 385 0.33 18.76 10.33
CA GLY A 385 0.65 20.15 10.04
C GLY A 385 2.12 20.35 9.66
N ALA A 386 2.76 19.29 9.18
CA ALA A 386 4.14 19.30 8.70
C ALA A 386 4.25 19.78 7.25
N ASN A 387 5.47 20.02 6.80
CA ASN A 387 5.71 20.46 5.42
C ASN A 387 5.53 19.30 4.44
N ILE A 388 4.72 19.50 3.42
CA ILE A 388 4.61 18.57 2.29
C ILE A 388 5.66 19.01 1.27
N GLY A 389 6.79 18.30 1.23
CA GLY A 389 7.89 18.62 0.33
C GLY A 389 7.50 18.53 -1.15
N GLY A 390 8.15 19.34 -2.00
CA GLY A 390 7.86 19.41 -3.44
C GLY A 390 8.19 18.15 -4.25
N GLN A 391 8.78 17.13 -3.61
CA GLN A 391 9.11 15.86 -4.27
C GLN A 391 7.98 14.80 -4.16
N ILE A 392 6.91 15.07 -3.39
CA ILE A 392 5.78 14.16 -3.23
C ILE A 392 4.87 14.25 -4.46
N GLN A 393 4.59 13.11 -5.07
CA GLN A 393 3.71 12.99 -6.25
C GLN A 393 2.28 12.60 -5.88
N GLY A 394 2.08 12.06 -4.67
CA GLY A 394 0.77 11.78 -4.11
C GLY A 394 0.01 13.06 -3.74
N ALA A 395 -1.30 12.93 -3.58
CA ALA A 395 -2.18 13.98 -3.11
C ALA A 395 -2.87 13.58 -1.81
N SER A 396 -2.99 14.51 -0.86
CA SER A 396 -3.69 14.21 0.39
C SER A 396 -5.13 13.80 0.14
N PHE A 397 -5.58 12.74 0.80
CA PHE A 397 -6.96 12.30 0.80
C PHE A 397 -7.84 12.99 1.88
N LEU A 398 -7.26 13.83 2.73
CA LEU A 398 -8.03 14.52 3.79
C LEU A 398 -9.18 15.38 3.23
N PRO A 399 -9.05 16.06 2.09
CA PRO A 399 -10.17 16.78 1.48
C PRO A 399 -11.38 15.90 1.15
N LEU A 400 -11.18 14.59 0.94
CA LEU A 400 -12.29 13.63 0.72
C LEU A 400 -13.09 13.36 2.00
N LEU A 401 -12.52 13.66 3.16
CA LEU A 401 -13.12 13.44 4.48
C LEU A 401 -13.88 14.67 4.99
N ALA A 402 -13.78 15.80 4.30
CA ALA A 402 -14.47 17.04 4.65
C ALA A 402 -15.98 16.93 4.34
N HIS A 403 -16.80 17.63 5.15
CA HIS A 403 -18.25 17.70 4.93
C HIS A 403 -18.61 18.75 3.86
N GLY A 404 -19.65 18.47 3.08
CA GLY A 404 -20.26 19.45 2.16
C GLY A 404 -19.44 19.77 0.90
N ALA A 405 -19.58 21.00 0.39
CA ALA A 405 -18.94 21.45 -0.86
C ALA A 405 -17.41 21.53 -0.83
N ALA A 406 -16.79 21.38 0.33
CA ALA A 406 -15.32 21.29 0.48
C ALA A 406 -14.73 19.96 -0.01
N ARG A 407 -15.56 18.96 -0.31
CA ARG A 407 -15.20 17.67 -0.90
C ARG A 407 -14.77 17.82 -2.36
N ARG A 408 -13.61 18.47 -2.57
CA ARG A 408 -13.13 18.80 -3.91
C ARG A 408 -11.75 18.18 -4.13
N VAL A 409 -11.66 17.21 -4.86
CA VAL A 409 -10.66 16.72 -5.83
C VAL A 409 -10.93 15.25 -6.02
N ARG A 410 -11.75 14.93 -7.01
CA ARG A 410 -11.89 13.54 -7.48
C ARG A 410 -10.74 13.27 -8.41
N ARG A 411 -9.86 12.37 -8.00
CA ARG A 411 -8.92 11.77 -8.94
C ARG A 411 -9.72 10.91 -9.92
N SER A 412 -9.54 11.12 -11.23
CA SER A 412 -10.24 10.36 -12.27
C SER A 412 -9.62 8.98 -12.51
N SER A 413 -8.34 8.83 -12.17
CA SER A 413 -7.58 7.61 -12.41
C SER A 413 -6.36 7.50 -11.52
N VAL A 414 -5.84 6.28 -11.34
CA VAL A 414 -4.56 5.99 -10.70
C VAL A 414 -3.66 5.22 -11.64
N LEU A 415 -2.35 5.46 -11.54
CA LEU A 415 -1.31 4.65 -12.17
C LEU A 415 -0.98 3.48 -11.26
N ILE A 416 -0.86 2.31 -11.87
CA ILE A 416 -0.30 1.11 -11.24
C ILE A 416 0.84 0.64 -12.14
N GLU A 417 1.99 0.41 -11.55
CA GLU A 417 3.19 0.06 -12.29
C GLU A 417 3.91 -1.13 -11.65
N ASN A 418 4.55 -1.93 -12.46
CA ASN A 418 5.44 -3.00 -12.03
C ASN A 418 6.68 -3.03 -12.92
N TYR A 419 7.80 -3.40 -12.35
CA TYR A 419 9.10 -3.54 -12.99
C TYR A 419 9.59 -4.95 -12.75
N SER A 420 9.68 -5.75 -13.81
CA SER A 420 9.78 -7.20 -13.75
C SER A 420 11.20 -7.75 -13.83
N ASP A 421 12.10 -7.30 -12.96
CA ASP A 421 13.44 -7.90 -12.83
C ASP A 421 13.58 -8.78 -11.57
N ASP A 422 12.46 -9.27 -11.04
CA ASP A 422 12.41 -10.04 -9.80
C ASP A 422 12.77 -11.52 -10.04
N ARG A 423 14.00 -11.86 -9.74
CA ARG A 423 14.61 -13.17 -10.00
C ARG A 423 13.99 -14.39 -9.32
N PRO A 424 13.34 -14.32 -8.14
CA PRO A 424 12.81 -15.54 -7.54
C PRO A 424 11.68 -16.18 -8.35
N PHE A 425 11.08 -15.41 -9.26
CA PHE A 425 9.95 -15.89 -10.07
C PHE A 425 10.23 -15.71 -11.57
N PRO A 426 11.11 -16.54 -12.18
CA PRO A 426 11.51 -16.37 -13.57
C PRO A 426 10.35 -16.45 -14.59
N TRP A 427 9.20 -17.01 -14.19
CA TRP A 427 8.02 -17.04 -15.05
C TRP A 427 7.31 -15.70 -15.20
N VAL A 428 7.57 -14.69 -14.32
CA VAL A 428 7.04 -13.33 -14.41
C VAL A 428 8.07 -12.29 -14.82
N LEU A 429 9.22 -12.71 -15.35
CA LEU A 429 10.32 -11.80 -15.74
C LEU A 429 9.93 -10.77 -16.81
N ASP A 430 8.90 -11.03 -17.60
CA ASP A 430 8.35 -10.08 -18.58
C ASP A 430 7.00 -9.48 -18.15
N ALA A 431 6.69 -9.52 -16.85
CA ALA A 431 5.52 -8.88 -16.25
C ALA A 431 5.71 -7.37 -15.99
N ASP A 432 6.49 -6.69 -16.82
CA ASP A 432 6.65 -5.24 -16.80
C ASP A 432 5.43 -4.58 -17.43
N TYR A 433 4.69 -3.78 -16.65
CA TYR A 433 3.48 -3.15 -17.13
C TYR A 433 3.28 -1.75 -16.53
N ARG A 434 2.42 -0.98 -17.23
CA ARG A 434 1.80 0.23 -16.74
C ARG A 434 0.30 0.09 -16.91
N ALA A 435 -0.46 0.32 -15.85
CA ALA A 435 -1.91 0.24 -15.92
C ALA A 435 -2.56 1.53 -15.43
N ILE A 436 -3.63 1.92 -16.09
CA ILE A 436 -4.52 3.00 -15.65
C ILE A 436 -5.82 2.38 -15.15
N ARG A 437 -6.16 2.69 -13.89
CA ARG A 437 -7.41 2.29 -13.27
C ARG A 437 -8.25 3.54 -13.03
N THR A 438 -9.42 3.62 -13.69
CA THR A 438 -10.44 4.66 -13.54
C THR A 438 -11.56 4.18 -12.62
N ASP A 439 -12.61 4.97 -12.41
CA ASP A 439 -13.80 4.53 -11.66
C ASP A 439 -14.46 3.28 -12.26
N ARG A 440 -14.36 3.09 -13.58
CA ARG A 440 -15.10 2.08 -14.33
C ARG A 440 -14.24 1.11 -15.10
N GLN A 441 -13.08 1.55 -15.58
CA GLN A 441 -12.26 0.76 -16.50
C GLN A 441 -10.86 0.59 -15.95
N LYS A 442 -10.22 -0.48 -16.40
CA LYS A 442 -8.79 -0.70 -16.25
C LYS A 442 -8.19 -1.07 -17.60
N LEU A 443 -7.18 -0.31 -18.03
CA LEU A 443 -6.33 -0.65 -19.16
C LEU A 443 -4.96 -1.06 -18.63
N ILE A 444 -4.48 -2.22 -19.06
CA ILE A 444 -3.16 -2.77 -18.75
C ILE A 444 -2.34 -2.76 -20.02
N HIS A 445 -1.21 -2.09 -19.99
CA HIS A 445 -0.24 -2.07 -21.08
C HIS A 445 1.01 -2.86 -20.68
N TRP A 446 1.25 -3.97 -21.37
CA TRP A 446 2.42 -4.84 -21.17
C TRP A 446 3.58 -4.31 -21.97
N ILE A 447 4.65 -3.85 -21.31
CA ILE A 447 5.76 -3.11 -21.95
C ILE A 447 6.47 -3.95 -23.01
N GLN A 448 6.77 -5.22 -22.72
CA GLN A 448 7.43 -6.13 -23.66
C GLN A 448 6.46 -6.83 -24.63
N HIS A 449 5.16 -6.80 -24.33
CA HIS A 449 4.13 -7.55 -25.05
C HIS A 449 2.86 -6.73 -25.30
N PRO A 450 2.94 -5.59 -26.00
CA PRO A 450 1.78 -4.70 -26.20
C PRO A 450 0.63 -5.35 -27.01
N GLU A 451 0.92 -6.45 -27.73
CA GLU A 451 -0.09 -7.25 -28.42
C GLU A 451 -1.04 -8.00 -27.46
N PHE A 452 -0.66 -8.10 -26.19
CA PHE A 452 -1.43 -8.73 -25.11
C PHE A 452 -2.05 -7.71 -24.16
N ASP A 453 -2.09 -6.42 -24.51
CA ASP A 453 -2.77 -5.40 -23.72
C ASP A 453 -4.19 -5.82 -23.36
N GLU A 454 -4.67 -5.33 -22.21
CA GLU A 454 -5.95 -5.72 -21.65
C GLU A 454 -6.82 -4.52 -21.32
N LEU A 455 -8.13 -4.64 -21.55
CA LEU A 455 -9.13 -3.67 -21.12
C LEU A 455 -10.27 -4.40 -20.41
N TYR A 456 -10.62 -3.92 -19.22
CA TYR A 456 -11.72 -4.43 -18.41
C TYR A 456 -12.74 -3.32 -18.07
N ASP A 457 -14.02 -3.64 -18.14
CA ASP A 457 -15.10 -2.81 -17.58
C ASP A 457 -15.47 -3.32 -16.19
N LEU A 458 -14.93 -2.70 -15.18
CA LEU A 458 -15.09 -3.10 -13.77
C LEU A 458 -16.52 -2.90 -13.24
N THR A 459 -17.41 -2.28 -14.02
CA THR A 459 -18.82 -2.12 -13.66
C THR A 459 -19.60 -3.38 -13.93
N THR A 460 -19.32 -4.03 -15.05
CA THR A 460 -20.01 -5.25 -15.51
C THR A 460 -19.19 -6.51 -15.26
N ASP A 461 -17.86 -6.36 -15.16
CA ASP A 461 -16.88 -7.41 -14.95
C ASP A 461 -15.89 -7.01 -13.84
N PRO A 462 -16.33 -6.95 -12.57
CA PRO A 462 -15.47 -6.56 -11.44
C PRO A 462 -14.39 -7.58 -11.10
N ARG A 463 -14.42 -8.75 -11.74
CA ARG A 463 -13.43 -9.84 -11.55
C ARG A 463 -12.43 -9.95 -12.68
N GLU A 464 -12.56 -9.09 -13.71
CA GLU A 464 -11.61 -9.03 -14.83
C GLU A 464 -11.47 -10.36 -15.60
N GLU A 465 -12.60 -11.01 -15.81
CA GLU A 465 -12.68 -12.30 -16.49
C GLU A 465 -12.67 -12.14 -18.03
N ARG A 466 -13.11 -10.98 -18.54
CA ARG A 466 -13.31 -10.74 -19.96
C ARG A 466 -12.49 -9.54 -20.46
N ASN A 467 -11.42 -9.82 -21.18
CA ASN A 467 -10.66 -8.77 -21.88
C ASN A 467 -11.44 -8.27 -23.12
N VAL A 468 -11.90 -7.02 -23.08
CA VAL A 468 -12.71 -6.40 -24.14
C VAL A 468 -11.91 -5.45 -25.04
N ILE A 469 -10.57 -5.49 -25.00
CA ILE A 469 -9.71 -4.53 -25.73
C ILE A 469 -9.88 -4.60 -27.24
N LYS A 470 -10.18 -5.81 -27.79
CA LYS A 470 -10.31 -6.06 -29.24
C LYS A 470 -11.72 -5.76 -29.77
N GLU A 471 -12.67 -5.41 -28.91
CA GLU A 471 -14.02 -5.10 -29.35
C GLU A 471 -14.04 -3.75 -30.09
N PRO A 472 -14.60 -3.66 -31.32
CA PRO A 472 -14.59 -2.43 -32.10
C PRO A 472 -15.24 -1.24 -31.39
N ALA A 473 -16.26 -1.49 -30.58
CA ALA A 473 -16.94 -0.47 -29.76
C ALA A 473 -16.01 0.21 -28.76
N ASN A 474 -14.90 -0.42 -28.36
CA ASN A 474 -13.98 0.06 -27.35
C ASN A 474 -12.77 0.81 -27.95
N HIS A 475 -12.57 0.87 -29.27
CA HIS A 475 -11.39 1.50 -29.88
C HIS A 475 -11.16 2.93 -29.38
N GLY A 476 -12.18 3.79 -29.40
CA GLY A 476 -12.04 5.18 -28.94
C GLY A 476 -11.80 5.28 -27.41
N LEU A 477 -12.27 4.31 -26.63
CA LEU A 477 -11.97 4.23 -25.19
C LEU A 477 -10.50 3.85 -24.96
N VAL A 478 -9.99 2.84 -25.68
CA VAL A 478 -8.59 2.40 -25.61
C VAL A 478 -7.64 3.55 -25.92
N GLU A 479 -7.89 4.30 -27.03
CA GLU A 479 -7.06 5.46 -27.38
C GLU A 479 -7.02 6.52 -26.29
N ARG A 480 -8.19 6.87 -25.72
CA ARG A 480 -8.25 7.84 -24.60
C ARG A 480 -7.48 7.34 -23.39
N LEU A 481 -7.70 6.08 -22.96
CA LEU A 481 -7.02 5.51 -21.81
C LEU A 481 -5.51 5.40 -22.01
N ARG A 482 -5.04 5.07 -23.23
CA ARG A 482 -3.61 5.10 -23.56
C ARG A 482 -3.02 6.49 -23.47
N SER A 483 -3.73 7.51 -23.97
CA SER A 483 -3.31 8.91 -23.84
C SER A 483 -3.23 9.33 -22.38
N ASP A 484 -4.23 8.98 -21.58
CA ASP A 484 -4.25 9.35 -20.16
C ASP A 484 -3.21 8.55 -19.34
N LEU A 485 -2.99 7.28 -19.66
CA LEU A 485 -1.89 6.48 -19.12
C LEU A 485 -0.52 7.13 -19.42
N GLY A 486 -0.30 7.60 -20.66
CA GLY A 486 0.92 8.31 -21.04
C GLY A 486 1.17 9.54 -20.17
N LYS A 487 0.13 10.33 -19.85
CA LYS A 487 0.24 11.50 -18.94
C LYS A 487 0.60 11.08 -17.50
N LEU A 488 0.00 9.99 -17.01
CA LEU A 488 0.31 9.46 -15.67
C LEU A 488 1.75 8.95 -15.58
N VAL A 489 2.22 8.23 -16.59
CA VAL A 489 3.62 7.77 -16.70
C VAL A 489 4.57 8.95 -16.77
N GLN A 490 4.25 9.98 -17.58
CA GLN A 490 5.07 11.21 -17.63
C GLN A 490 5.15 11.88 -16.26
N HIS A 491 4.03 11.93 -15.52
CA HIS A 491 4.00 12.47 -14.16
C HIS A 491 4.83 11.63 -13.19
N SER A 492 4.82 10.30 -13.31
CA SER A 492 5.55 9.40 -12.39
C SER A 492 7.07 9.55 -12.48
N ILE A 493 7.60 9.97 -13.63
CA ILE A 493 9.04 10.18 -13.85
C ILE A 493 9.46 11.67 -13.68
N SER A 494 8.52 12.60 -13.68
CA SER A 494 8.83 14.04 -13.56
C SER A 494 9.19 14.43 -12.12
N LEU A 495 10.00 15.50 -12.04
CA LEU A 495 10.42 16.14 -10.78
C LEU A 495 9.30 16.97 -10.17
#